data_72897f0208e24a34d183383594cbc06b
#
_entry.id   72897f0208e24a34d183383594cbc06b
#
_cell.length_a   1.000
_cell.length_b   1.000
_cell.length_c   1.000
_cell.angle_alpha   90.00
_cell.angle_beta   90.00
_cell.angle_gamma   90.00
#
_symmetry.space_group_name_H-M   'P 1'
#
loop_
_entity.id
_entity.type
_entity.pdbx_description
1 polymer ?
#
loop_
_entity_poly.entity_id
_entity_poly.type
_entity_poly.pdbx_seq_one_letter_code
_entity_poly.pdbx_strand_id
1 'polypeptide(L)'
;GPININHYANKKSAAESMLDVALLMANASQLKAVIEQGSSFEFYIPLIILISISLTLQVIVGVLLIFIVRYNLNDENKQVRLNHLNNIATGLVFIIVVVNIFITAFGVQRPNVKS
;
A
#
# COMPACT_ATOMS: atom_id res chain seq x y z
N GLY A 1 -30.41 -4.78 11.75
CA GLY A 1 -29.65 -5.67 12.05
C GLY A 1 -28.25 -5.43 12.21
N PRO A 2 -27.76 -6.27 12.91
CA PRO A 2 -26.40 -6.16 13.30
C PRO A 2 -25.45 -6.46 12.24
N ILE A 3 -25.83 -6.65 11.15
CA ILE A 3 -24.98 -6.97 10.17
C ILE A 3 -24.12 -5.97 9.79
N ASN A 4 -24.33 -4.84 10.09
CA ASN A 4 -23.63 -3.81 9.49
C ASN A 4 -22.15 -3.77 9.74
N ILE A 5 -21.69 -4.30 10.84
CA ILE A 5 -20.30 -4.28 11.12
C ILE A 5 -19.52 -5.12 10.13
N ASN A 6 -19.96 -6.34 9.85
CA ASN A 6 -19.26 -7.18 8.91
C ASN A 6 -19.34 -6.59 7.51
N HIS A 7 -20.48 -6.03 7.18
CA HIS A 7 -20.67 -5.48 5.87
C HIS A 7 -19.72 -4.28 5.66
N TYR A 8 -19.61 -3.45 6.69
CA TYR A 8 -18.75 -2.29 6.63
C TYR A 8 -17.29 -2.74 6.52
N ALA A 9 -16.90 -3.73 7.31
CA ALA A 9 -15.53 -4.21 7.27
C ALA A 9 -15.18 -4.81 5.91
N ASN A 10 -16.12 -5.50 5.28
CA ASN A 10 -15.87 -6.05 3.98
C ASN A 10 -15.70 -4.96 2.93
N LYS A 11 -16.50 -3.93 3.00
CA LYS A 11 -16.41 -2.84 2.05
C LYS A 11 -15.08 -2.11 2.24
N LYS A 12 -14.69 -1.92 3.49
CA LYS A 12 -13.46 -1.22 3.78
C LYS A 12 -12.28 -2.05 3.29
N SER A 13 -12.30 -3.35 3.51
CA SER A 13 -11.22 -4.21 3.07
C SER A 13 -11.13 -4.25 1.56
N ALA A 14 -12.27 -4.25 0.88
CA ALA A 14 -12.28 -4.24 -0.57
C ALA A 14 -11.66 -2.94 -1.09
N ALA A 15 -12.02 -1.81 -0.48
CA ALA A 15 -11.49 -0.54 -0.92
C ALA A 15 -9.97 -0.47 -0.68
N GLU A 16 -9.52 -0.97 0.47
CA GLU A 16 -8.10 -0.96 0.77
C GLU A 16 -7.34 -1.91 -0.16
N SER A 17 -7.96 -3.02 -0.55
CA SER A 17 -7.35 -3.94 -1.48
C SER A 17 -7.18 -3.30 -2.84
N MET A 18 -8.18 -2.58 -3.30
CA MET A 18 -8.12 -1.93 -4.58
C MET A 18 -7.04 -0.85 -4.58
N LEU A 19 -6.95 -0.11 -3.49
CA LEU A 19 -5.92 0.91 -3.38
C LEU A 19 -4.55 0.25 -3.35
N ASP A 20 -4.40 -0.84 -2.63
CA ASP A 20 -3.14 -1.54 -2.52
C ASP A 20 -2.68 -2.04 -3.90
N VAL A 21 -3.59 -2.62 -4.67
CA VAL A 21 -3.25 -3.11 -5.99
C VAL A 21 -2.87 -1.93 -6.91
N ALA A 22 -3.62 -0.85 -6.83
CA ALA A 22 -3.35 0.30 -7.67
C ALA A 22 -1.96 0.87 -7.37
N LEU A 23 -1.63 0.98 -6.09
CA LEU A 23 -0.32 1.50 -5.70
C LEU A 23 0.79 0.50 -6.05
N LEU A 24 0.50 -0.79 -5.97
CA LEU A 24 1.47 -1.80 -6.31
C LEU A 24 1.83 -1.67 -7.78
N MET A 25 0.84 -1.49 -8.64
CA MET A 25 1.05 -1.34 -10.06
C MET A 25 1.81 -0.05 -10.35
N ALA A 26 1.45 1.02 -9.68
CA ALA A 26 2.11 2.30 -9.86
C ALA A 26 3.59 2.19 -9.44
N ASN A 27 3.84 1.55 -8.31
CA ASN A 27 5.21 1.43 -7.81
C ASN A 27 6.05 0.52 -8.69
N ALA A 28 5.46 -0.53 -9.26
CA ALA A 28 6.20 -1.40 -10.17
C ALA A 28 6.63 -0.60 -11.41
N SER A 29 5.72 0.23 -11.92
CA SER A 29 6.00 1.05 -13.06
C SER A 29 7.08 2.09 -12.72
N GLN A 30 6.99 2.68 -11.54
CA GLN A 30 7.97 3.66 -11.10
C GLN A 30 9.34 3.03 -10.93
N LEU A 31 9.38 1.83 -10.39
CA LEU A 31 10.64 1.14 -10.18
C LEU A 31 11.30 0.88 -11.52
N LYS A 32 10.52 0.46 -12.49
CA LYS A 32 11.04 0.20 -13.82
C LYS A 32 11.64 1.49 -14.39
N ALA A 33 10.91 2.58 -14.26
CA ALA A 33 11.37 3.86 -14.81
C ALA A 33 12.66 4.33 -14.14
N VAL A 34 12.75 4.16 -12.83
CA VAL A 34 13.94 4.59 -12.10
C VAL A 34 15.15 3.75 -12.49
N ILE A 35 14.94 2.44 -12.63
CA ILE A 35 16.03 1.56 -13.03
C ILE A 35 16.50 1.93 -14.44
N GLU A 36 15.59 2.26 -15.31
CA GLU A 36 15.95 2.64 -16.66
C GLU A 36 16.70 3.96 -16.73
N GLN A 37 16.45 4.85 -15.78
CA GLN A 37 17.15 6.09 -15.77
C GLN A 37 18.60 5.85 -15.29
N GLY A 38 18.80 4.86 -14.49
CA GLY A 38 20.12 4.49 -14.06
C GLY A 38 20.64 5.28 -12.89
N SER A 39 21.77 4.83 -12.38
CA SER A 39 22.31 5.36 -11.15
C SER A 39 22.83 6.79 -11.26
N SER A 40 22.89 7.34 -12.45
CA SER A 40 23.35 8.70 -12.58
C SER A 40 22.23 9.69 -12.22
N PHE A 41 21.00 9.23 -12.10
CA PHE A 41 19.90 10.09 -11.75
C PHE A 41 20.09 10.47 -10.30
N GLU A 42 19.97 11.75 -10.00
CA GLU A 42 20.23 12.26 -8.68
C GLU A 42 19.43 11.60 -7.59
N PHE A 43 18.21 11.30 -7.82
CA PHE A 43 17.39 10.70 -6.79
C PHE A 43 17.23 9.18 -6.96
N TYR A 44 18.16 8.57 -7.69
CA TYR A 44 18.07 7.13 -7.94
C TYR A 44 17.99 6.32 -6.65
N ILE A 45 18.95 6.50 -5.76
CA ILE A 45 18.98 5.70 -4.54
C ILE A 45 17.79 5.99 -3.62
N PRO A 46 17.47 7.27 -3.36
CA PRO A 46 16.31 7.55 -2.53
C PRO A 46 15.02 6.95 -3.09
N LEU A 47 14.84 7.02 -4.40
CA LEU A 47 13.63 6.48 -4.99
C LEU A 47 13.58 4.97 -4.90
N ILE A 48 14.70 4.29 -5.14
CA ILE A 48 14.74 2.85 -5.04
C ILE A 48 14.38 2.43 -3.61
N ILE A 49 14.90 3.13 -2.62
CA ILE A 49 14.62 2.82 -1.23
C ILE A 49 13.14 3.04 -0.92
N LEU A 50 12.60 4.18 -1.31
CA LEU A 50 11.21 4.49 -1.02
C LEU A 50 10.26 3.54 -1.71
N ILE A 51 10.53 3.21 -2.97
CA ILE A 51 9.67 2.30 -3.71
C ILE A 51 9.74 0.90 -3.08
N SER A 52 10.93 0.48 -2.66
CA SER A 52 11.09 -0.82 -2.03
C SER A 52 10.32 -0.89 -0.72
N ILE A 53 10.36 0.18 0.08
CA ILE A 53 9.61 0.24 1.32
C ILE A 53 8.12 0.15 1.02
N SER A 54 7.66 0.90 0.00
CA SER A 54 6.25 0.89 -0.35
C SER A 54 5.80 -0.51 -0.79
N LEU A 55 6.58 -1.17 -1.63
CA LEU A 55 6.23 -2.49 -2.10
C LEU A 55 6.18 -3.49 -0.95
N THR A 56 7.15 -3.41 -0.03
CA THR A 56 7.18 -4.31 1.10
C THR A 56 5.95 -4.13 1.99
N LEU A 57 5.62 -2.87 2.27
CA LEU A 57 4.46 -2.59 3.11
C LEU A 57 3.18 -3.06 2.42
N GLN A 58 3.12 -2.95 1.10
CA GLN A 58 1.94 -3.37 0.36
C GLN A 58 1.74 -4.88 0.44
N VAL A 59 2.83 -5.64 0.41
CA VAL A 59 2.72 -7.08 0.55
C VAL A 59 2.20 -7.41 1.95
N ILE A 60 2.70 -6.70 2.97
CA ILE A 60 2.25 -6.92 4.32
C ILE A 60 0.76 -6.60 4.46
N VAL A 61 0.33 -5.48 3.89
CA VAL A 61 -1.08 -5.10 3.94
C VAL A 61 -1.92 -6.14 3.21
N GLY A 62 -1.45 -6.62 2.07
CA GLY A 62 -2.17 -7.64 1.33
C GLY A 62 -2.42 -8.89 2.16
N VAL A 63 -1.38 -9.33 2.87
CA VAL A 63 -1.50 -10.51 3.72
C VAL A 63 -2.48 -10.24 4.85
N LEU A 64 -2.40 -9.06 5.48
CA LEU A 64 -3.31 -8.71 6.56
C LEU A 64 -4.75 -8.69 6.07
N LEU A 65 -4.98 -8.14 4.89
CA LEU A 65 -6.32 -8.07 4.36
C LEU A 65 -6.88 -9.46 4.07
N ILE A 66 -6.04 -10.37 3.61
CA ILE A 66 -6.47 -11.73 3.38
C ILE A 66 -6.88 -12.37 4.70
N PHE A 67 -6.08 -12.18 5.76
CA PHE A 67 -6.43 -12.72 7.06
C PHE A 67 -7.74 -12.12 7.57
N ILE A 68 -7.91 -10.82 7.42
CA ILE A 68 -9.11 -10.16 7.89
C ILE A 68 -10.33 -10.75 7.20
N VAL A 69 -10.24 -10.94 5.88
CA VAL A 69 -11.38 -11.47 5.16
C VAL A 69 -11.66 -12.91 5.57
N ARG A 70 -10.61 -13.69 5.77
CA ARG A 70 -10.82 -15.07 6.12
C ARG A 70 -11.41 -15.29 7.49
N TYR A 71 -11.02 -14.46 8.43
CA TYR A 71 -11.51 -14.67 9.75
C TYR A 71 -12.74 -13.92 10.08
N ASN A 72 -13.22 -13.14 9.18
CA ASN A 72 -14.16 -12.23 9.44
C ASN A 72 -15.43 -12.75 9.73
N LEU A 73 -15.76 -13.80 9.67
CA LEU A 73 -16.99 -14.00 9.58
C LEU A 73 -17.73 -14.36 10.67
N ASN A 74 -17.50 -15.17 11.30
CA ASN A 74 -18.42 -15.75 12.06
C ASN A 74 -18.13 -15.85 13.48
N ASP A 75 -17.02 -15.49 13.97
CA ASP A 75 -16.65 -15.79 15.33
C ASP A 75 -16.58 -14.51 16.11
N GLU A 76 -17.53 -14.29 16.96
CA GLU A 76 -17.54 -13.10 17.75
C GLU A 76 -16.34 -12.98 18.65
N ASN A 77 -15.76 -14.07 19.05
CA ASN A 77 -14.63 -14.01 19.91
C ASN A 77 -13.44 -13.43 19.19
N LYS A 78 -13.45 -13.40 17.89
CA LYS A 78 -12.34 -12.86 17.15
C LYS A 78 -12.56 -11.44 16.71
N GLN A 79 -13.67 -10.86 17.08
CA GLN A 79 -13.97 -9.50 16.65
C GLN A 79 -12.93 -8.49 17.15
N VAL A 80 -12.49 -8.64 18.37
CA VAL A 80 -11.54 -7.69 18.91
C VAL A 80 -10.22 -7.80 18.15
N ARG A 81 -9.80 -9.01 17.86
CA ARG A 81 -8.57 -9.21 17.14
C ARG A 81 -8.69 -8.68 15.72
N LEU A 82 -9.83 -8.90 15.09
CA LEU A 82 -10.05 -8.41 13.75
C LEU A 82 -10.04 -6.90 13.71
N ASN A 83 -10.62 -6.27 14.73
CA ASN A 83 -10.60 -4.83 14.77
C ASN A 83 -9.20 -4.33 14.86
N HIS A 84 -8.37 -4.99 15.65
CA HIS A 84 -7.00 -4.60 15.85
C HIS A 84 -6.24 -4.75 14.51
N LEU A 85 -6.43 -5.88 13.82
CA LEU A 85 -5.76 -6.10 12.56
C LEU A 85 -6.22 -5.08 11.53
N ASN A 86 -7.49 -4.75 11.54
CA ASN A 86 -8.03 -3.80 10.61
C ASN A 86 -7.43 -2.41 10.85
N ASN A 87 -7.25 -2.04 12.12
CA ASN A 87 -6.66 -0.76 12.44
C ASN A 87 -5.19 -0.72 12.02
N ILE A 88 -4.48 -1.83 12.18
CA ILE A 88 -3.10 -1.91 11.74
C ILE A 88 -3.03 -1.76 10.23
N ALA A 89 -3.92 -2.46 9.52
CA ALA A 89 -3.93 -2.38 8.07
C ALA A 89 -4.19 -0.94 7.62
N THR A 90 -5.13 -0.27 8.26
CA THR A 90 -5.44 1.10 7.91
C THR A 90 -4.24 2.02 8.15
N GLY A 91 -3.56 1.82 9.27
CA GLY A 91 -2.38 2.62 9.57
C GLY A 91 -1.27 2.39 8.53
N LEU A 92 -1.10 1.14 8.12
CA LEU A 92 -0.09 0.83 7.12
C LEU A 92 -0.45 1.43 5.77
N VAL A 93 -1.72 1.40 5.40
CA VAL A 93 -2.16 2.01 4.16
C VAL A 93 -1.87 3.50 4.19
N PHE A 94 -2.08 4.15 5.33
CA PHE A 94 -1.80 5.57 5.46
C PHE A 94 -0.30 5.81 5.22
N ILE A 95 0.56 5.00 5.82
CA ILE A 95 2.00 5.14 5.66
C ILE A 95 2.38 4.93 4.20
N ILE A 96 1.78 3.94 3.55
CA ILE A 96 2.04 3.68 2.15
C ILE A 96 1.68 4.90 1.30
N VAL A 97 0.56 5.53 1.61
CA VAL A 97 0.15 6.71 0.86
C VAL A 97 1.17 7.83 1.05
N VAL A 98 1.63 8.03 2.28
CA VAL A 98 2.60 9.08 2.55
C VAL A 98 3.90 8.81 1.80
N VAL A 99 4.37 7.57 1.83
CA VAL A 99 5.59 7.20 1.13
C VAL A 99 5.42 7.46 -0.37
N ASN A 100 4.23 7.15 -0.90
CA ASN A 100 3.97 7.36 -2.31
C ASN A 100 3.92 8.83 -2.70
N ILE A 101 3.53 9.69 -1.78
CA ILE A 101 3.56 11.12 -2.04
C ILE A 101 5.02 11.54 -2.28
N PHE A 102 5.94 11.03 -1.44
CA PHE A 102 7.34 11.36 -1.61
C PHE A 102 7.91 10.75 -2.89
N ILE A 103 7.53 9.53 -3.23
CA ILE A 103 7.99 8.91 -4.46
C ILE A 103 7.58 9.75 -5.65
N THR A 104 6.34 10.22 -5.64
CA THR A 104 5.83 11.02 -6.73
C THR A 104 6.57 12.36 -6.80
N ALA A 105 6.78 12.97 -5.66
CA ALA A 105 7.44 14.26 -5.62
C ALA A 105 8.87 14.21 -6.19
N PHE A 106 9.64 13.21 -5.76
CA PHE A 106 10.99 13.10 -6.23
C PHE A 106 11.05 12.61 -7.67
N GLY A 107 10.11 11.77 -8.06
CA GLY A 107 10.09 11.28 -9.42
C GLY A 107 9.75 12.35 -10.43
N VAL A 108 8.83 13.21 -10.06
CA VAL A 108 8.39 14.23 -10.97
C VAL A 108 9.48 15.22 -11.24
N GLN A 109 10.40 15.33 -10.32
CA GLN A 109 11.41 16.25 -10.55
C GLN A 109 12.32 15.89 -11.60
N ARG A 110 12.30 14.85 -12.20
CA ARG A 110 13.19 14.44 -13.12
C ARG A 110 13.21 15.18 -14.25
N PRO A 111 13.97 15.66 -14.57
CA PRO A 111 14.05 16.46 -15.66
C PRO A 111 14.29 15.90 -16.87
N ASN A 112 14.12 16.11 -17.28
CA ASN A 112 14.21 15.62 -18.32
C ASN A 112 15.14 15.98 -19.12
N VAL A 113 15.40 16.35 -19.04
CA VAL A 113 16.16 16.70 -19.59
C VAL A 113 17.00 16.39 -20.29
N LYS A 114 17.04 16.24 -20.64
CA LYS A 114 17.71 15.86 -21.30
C LYS A 114 17.98 16.01 -21.93
N SER A 115 18.04 16.26 -22.25
CA SER A 115 18.24 16.40 -22.79
C SER A 115 18.64 16.53 -23.14
#